data_1b585f8c0d009ae403e68d65fadef84b
#
_entry.id   1b585f8c0d009ae403e68d65fadef84b
#
_cell.length_a   1.000
_cell.length_b   1.000
_cell.length_c   1.000
_cell.angle_alpha   90.00
_cell.angle_beta   90.00
_cell.angle_gamma   90.00
#
_symmetry.space_group_name_H-M   'P 1'
#
loop_
_entity.id
_entity.type
_entity.pdbx_description
1 polymer ?
#
loop_
_entity_poly.entity_id
_entity_poly.type
_entity_poly.pdbx_seq_one_letter_code
_entity_poly.pdbx_strand_id
1 'polypeptide(L)'
;AQKVLGSPADGTHSLLGSPNEVILSPMVLAGVKFQAEDFRLVHPVSKATMVFVARKDLPVSSVDELIALARKSKDKPLTYGSVRIGSLYHLIMEDVQKRQNVRLLHVPYKGNAPLVQDLGGGQVDFALIVFNPAMGAMAKEGRVKLLGQLNPKRAEEVKDLPATGEGQELKD
;
A
#
# COMPACT_ATOMS: atom_id res chain seq x y z
N ALA A 1 11.77 4.16 -18.09
CA ALA A 1 11.10 5.39 -18.51
C ALA A 1 11.98 6.18 -19.49
N GLN A 2 13.15 6.71 -19.10
CA GLN A 2 14.01 7.57 -19.92
C GLN A 2 14.38 6.97 -21.28
N LYS A 3 14.67 5.66 -21.36
CA LYS A 3 14.98 4.98 -22.61
C LYS A 3 13.84 5.07 -23.63
N VAL A 4 12.60 4.92 -23.18
CA VAL A 4 11.42 5.01 -24.05
C VAL A 4 11.18 6.44 -24.48
N LEU A 5 11.36 7.43 -23.61
CA LEU A 5 11.24 8.86 -23.96
C LEU A 5 12.32 9.32 -24.96
N GLY A 6 13.49 8.67 -24.96
CA GLY A 6 14.54 8.93 -25.95
C GLY A 6 14.38 8.17 -27.28
N SER A 7 13.33 7.36 -27.43
CA SER A 7 13.03 6.60 -28.65
C SER A 7 12.03 7.37 -29.54
N PRO A 8 11.96 7.06 -30.86
CA PRO A 8 10.95 7.67 -31.74
C PRO A 8 9.51 7.40 -31.19
N ALA A 9 8.65 8.42 -31.25
CA ALA A 9 7.25 8.32 -30.81
C ALA A 9 6.34 7.75 -31.93
N ASP A 10 6.77 6.67 -32.56
CA ASP A 10 6.11 6.02 -33.70
C ASP A 10 5.22 4.82 -33.29
N GLY A 11 5.10 4.57 -31.98
CA GLY A 11 4.29 3.48 -31.43
C GLY A 11 5.02 2.13 -31.32
N THR A 12 6.29 2.04 -31.75
CA THR A 12 7.07 0.79 -31.67
C THR A 12 7.69 0.56 -30.28
N HIS A 13 7.75 1.61 -29.44
CA HIS A 13 8.29 1.57 -28.10
C HIS A 13 7.22 1.87 -27.07
N SER A 14 7.03 0.98 -26.11
CA SER A 14 6.09 1.16 -25.01
C SER A 14 6.74 0.88 -23.66
N LEU A 15 6.21 1.53 -22.62
CA LEU A 15 6.61 1.33 -21.23
C LEU A 15 5.48 0.62 -20.49
N LEU A 16 5.79 -0.53 -19.86
CA LEU A 16 4.95 -1.08 -18.81
C LEU A 16 5.39 -0.42 -17.49
N GLY A 17 4.62 0.55 -17.04
CA GLY A 17 4.94 1.34 -15.85
C GLY A 17 3.85 1.26 -14.79
N SER A 18 4.23 1.53 -13.55
CA SER A 18 3.31 1.70 -12.42
C SER A 18 3.19 3.18 -12.04
N PRO A 19 2.14 3.59 -11.29
CA PRO A 19 2.04 4.94 -10.74
C PRO A 19 3.27 5.37 -9.92
N ASN A 20 3.91 4.43 -9.21
CA ASN A 20 5.15 4.71 -8.49
C ASN A 20 6.27 5.20 -9.40
N GLU A 21 6.42 4.60 -10.57
CA GLU A 21 7.54 4.90 -11.50
C GLU A 21 7.24 6.11 -12.37
N VAL A 22 5.99 6.24 -12.85
CA VAL A 22 5.64 7.25 -13.84
C VAL A 22 5.16 8.55 -13.18
N ILE A 23 4.48 8.46 -12.03
CA ILE A 23 3.89 9.63 -11.35
C ILE A 23 4.72 10.04 -10.14
N LEU A 24 4.96 9.11 -9.18
CA LEU A 24 5.59 9.48 -7.91
C LEU A 24 7.10 9.69 -8.01
N SER A 25 7.82 8.87 -8.80
CA SER A 25 9.27 9.01 -8.92
C SER A 25 9.70 10.41 -9.42
N PRO A 26 9.09 11.00 -10.45
CA PRO A 26 9.43 12.38 -10.85
C PRO A 26 9.13 13.44 -9.77
N MET A 27 8.14 13.20 -8.92
CA MET A 27 7.77 14.15 -7.86
C MET A 27 8.71 14.11 -6.65
N VAL A 28 9.36 12.96 -6.37
CA VAL A 28 10.12 12.76 -5.14
C VAL A 28 11.64 12.54 -5.36
N LEU A 29 12.06 12.24 -6.58
CA LEU A 29 13.46 11.93 -6.91
C LEU A 29 14.06 13.01 -7.80
N ALA A 30 14.92 13.84 -7.26
CA ALA A 30 15.59 14.94 -7.99
C ALA A 30 16.37 14.50 -9.25
N GLY A 31 16.78 13.23 -9.32
CA GLY A 31 17.48 12.66 -10.49
C GLY A 31 16.56 12.24 -11.64
N VAL A 32 15.25 12.23 -11.46
CA VAL A 32 14.28 11.91 -12.51
C VAL A 32 13.88 13.18 -13.24
N LYS A 33 14.14 13.24 -14.53
CA LYS A 33 13.97 14.44 -15.36
C LYS A 33 12.78 14.36 -16.33
N PHE A 34 11.85 13.46 -16.11
CA PHE A 34 10.61 13.36 -16.88
C PHE A 34 9.41 13.62 -15.96
N GLN A 35 8.25 13.91 -16.56
CA GLN A 35 6.97 14.08 -15.90
C GLN A 35 5.99 13.01 -16.40
N ALA A 36 4.88 12.82 -15.68
CA ALA A 36 3.86 11.85 -16.10
C ALA A 36 3.24 12.21 -17.46
N GLU A 37 3.14 13.50 -17.74
CA GLU A 37 2.61 14.10 -18.96
C GLU A 37 3.46 13.83 -20.20
N ASP A 38 4.72 13.46 -20.03
CA ASP A 38 5.60 13.05 -21.13
C ASP A 38 5.20 11.69 -21.74
N PHE A 39 4.30 10.96 -21.05
CA PHE A 39 3.80 9.66 -21.50
C PHE A 39 2.33 9.73 -21.90
N ARG A 40 1.99 9.04 -22.96
CA ARG A 40 0.61 8.77 -23.34
C ARG A 40 0.18 7.42 -22.77
N LEU A 41 -0.84 7.42 -21.89
CA LEU A 41 -1.46 6.18 -21.42
C LEU A 41 -2.19 5.50 -22.59
N VAL A 42 -1.75 4.29 -22.94
CA VAL A 42 -2.36 3.49 -24.01
C VAL A 42 -3.48 2.62 -23.45
N HIS A 43 -3.19 1.85 -22.39
CA HIS A 43 -4.16 0.95 -21.77
C HIS A 43 -3.74 0.57 -20.34
N PRO A 44 -4.67 0.52 -19.36
CA PRO A 44 -4.41 -0.08 -18.08
C PRO A 44 -4.35 -1.61 -18.21
N VAL A 45 -3.22 -2.21 -17.82
CA VAL A 45 -2.99 -3.67 -17.92
C VAL A 45 -3.56 -4.42 -16.72
N SER A 46 -3.53 -3.81 -15.54
CA SER A 46 -4.06 -4.39 -14.30
C SER A 46 -4.54 -3.31 -13.35
N LYS A 47 -5.45 -3.69 -12.46
CA LYS A 47 -5.87 -2.90 -11.31
C LYS A 47 -5.40 -3.59 -10.04
N ALA A 48 -4.75 -2.86 -9.16
CA ALA A 48 -4.24 -3.38 -7.90
C ALA A 48 -5.15 -2.95 -6.75
N THR A 49 -5.62 -3.90 -5.95
CA THR A 49 -6.38 -3.63 -4.73
C THR A 49 -5.43 -3.64 -3.54
N MET A 50 -5.33 -2.52 -2.83
CA MET A 50 -4.53 -2.41 -1.60
C MET A 50 -5.35 -2.87 -0.41
N VAL A 51 -4.69 -3.64 0.48
CA VAL A 51 -5.32 -4.17 1.69
C VAL A 51 -4.46 -3.88 2.92
N PHE A 52 -5.13 -3.60 4.03
CA PHE A 52 -4.52 -3.56 5.35
C PHE A 52 -4.41 -4.98 5.90
N VAL A 53 -3.20 -5.38 6.19
CA VAL A 53 -2.87 -6.71 6.72
C VAL A 53 -2.17 -6.55 8.06
N ALA A 54 -2.62 -7.25 9.09
CA ALA A 54 -2.03 -7.22 10.42
C ALA A 54 -1.49 -8.60 10.81
N ARG A 55 -0.52 -8.60 11.75
CA ARG A 55 -0.09 -9.85 12.39
C ARG A 55 -1.28 -10.48 13.15
N LYS A 56 -1.27 -11.80 13.25
CA LYS A 56 -2.39 -12.59 13.81
C LYS A 56 -2.80 -12.17 15.23
N ASP A 57 -1.82 -11.80 16.06
CA ASP A 57 -2.03 -11.50 17.49
C ASP A 57 -2.38 -10.04 17.77
N LEU A 58 -2.42 -9.17 16.76
CA LEU A 58 -2.85 -7.79 16.96
C LEU A 58 -4.35 -7.79 17.32
N PRO A 59 -4.78 -7.13 18.43
CA PRO A 59 -6.17 -7.21 18.91
C PRO A 59 -7.10 -6.28 18.11
N VAL A 60 -7.15 -6.46 16.79
CA VAL A 60 -8.00 -5.70 15.85
C VAL A 60 -8.56 -6.62 14.78
N SER A 61 -9.74 -6.30 14.27
CA SER A 61 -10.48 -7.04 13.23
C SER A 61 -10.89 -6.15 12.06
N SER A 62 -10.68 -4.84 12.17
CA SER A 62 -11.04 -3.86 11.13
C SER A 62 -10.01 -2.73 11.06
N VAL A 63 -10.09 -1.94 10.00
CA VAL A 63 -9.25 -0.74 9.84
C VAL A 63 -9.61 0.32 10.91
N ASP A 64 -10.88 0.49 11.23
CA ASP A 64 -11.32 1.44 12.26
C ASP A 64 -10.74 1.05 13.64
N GLU A 65 -10.76 -0.24 13.99
CA GLU A 65 -10.13 -0.72 15.22
C GLU A 65 -8.61 -0.54 15.22
N LEU A 66 -7.95 -0.69 14.06
CA LEU A 66 -6.53 -0.44 13.92
C LEU A 66 -6.19 1.03 14.21
N ILE A 67 -6.95 1.97 13.65
CA ILE A 67 -6.76 3.40 13.90
C ILE A 67 -7.06 3.74 15.37
N ALA A 68 -8.13 3.19 15.94
CA ALA A 68 -8.45 3.37 17.35
C ALA A 68 -7.35 2.83 18.29
N LEU A 69 -6.76 1.68 17.96
CA LEU A 69 -5.61 1.12 18.68
C LEU A 69 -4.38 2.03 18.54
N ALA A 70 -4.09 2.52 17.34
CA ALA A 70 -2.97 3.43 17.11
C ALA A 70 -3.08 4.72 17.94
N ARG A 71 -4.30 5.29 18.08
CA ARG A 71 -4.54 6.46 18.94
C ARG A 71 -4.25 6.20 20.41
N LYS A 72 -4.51 4.97 20.89
CA LYS A 72 -4.24 4.58 22.29
C LYS A 72 -2.76 4.24 22.53
N SER A 73 -2.01 3.94 21.49
CA SER A 73 -0.63 3.44 21.57
C SER A 73 0.42 4.57 21.45
N LYS A 74 0.16 5.75 22.04
CA LYS A 74 1.04 6.93 21.92
C LYS A 74 2.45 6.70 22.45
N ASP A 75 2.59 6.01 23.57
CA ASP A 75 3.88 5.75 24.23
C ASP A 75 4.65 4.62 23.53
N LYS A 76 3.93 3.69 22.89
CA LYS A 76 4.51 2.61 22.09
C LYS A 76 3.80 2.53 20.75
N PRO A 77 4.17 3.38 19.78
CA PRO A 77 3.52 3.43 18.49
C PRO A 77 3.53 2.07 17.77
N LEU A 78 2.43 1.74 17.09
CA LEU A 78 2.38 0.58 16.24
C LEU A 78 3.37 0.71 15.09
N THR A 79 3.99 -0.40 14.73
CA THR A 79 4.88 -0.48 13.58
C THR A 79 4.12 -0.82 12.32
N TYR A 80 4.43 -0.12 11.22
CA TYR A 80 3.88 -0.50 9.91
C TYR A 80 4.99 -0.73 8.88
N GLY A 81 4.84 -1.80 8.12
CA GLY A 81 5.76 -2.14 7.05
C GLY A 81 5.33 -1.56 5.71
N SER A 82 6.29 -1.06 4.93
CA SER A 82 6.07 -0.76 3.51
C SER A 82 7.31 -1.08 2.67
N VAL A 83 7.08 -1.25 1.35
CA VAL A 83 8.17 -1.49 0.41
C VAL A 83 8.75 -0.15 -0.01
N ARG A 84 9.97 0.15 0.45
CA ARG A 84 10.75 1.38 0.20
C ARG A 84 10.17 2.65 0.85
N ILE A 85 11.08 3.52 1.25
CA ILE A 85 10.79 4.90 1.65
C ILE A 85 10.34 5.68 0.40
N GLY A 86 9.32 6.53 0.52
CA GLY A 86 8.77 7.33 -0.58
C GLY A 86 7.90 6.54 -1.58
N SER A 87 7.59 5.26 -1.30
CA SER A 87 6.61 4.52 -2.09
C SER A 87 5.18 5.03 -1.83
N LEU A 88 4.27 4.71 -2.75
CA LEU A 88 2.84 5.04 -2.59
C LEU A 88 2.30 4.58 -1.23
N TYR A 89 2.67 3.39 -0.78
CA TYR A 89 2.23 2.84 0.51
C TYR A 89 2.72 3.67 1.70
N HIS A 90 3.99 4.11 1.65
CA HIS A 90 4.56 4.99 2.66
C HIS A 90 3.84 6.35 2.69
N LEU A 91 3.64 6.97 1.52
CA LEU A 91 2.97 8.28 1.43
C LEU A 91 1.51 8.22 1.89
N ILE A 92 0.78 7.16 1.53
CA ILE A 92 -0.59 6.95 2.03
C ILE A 92 -0.58 6.84 3.57
N MET A 93 0.35 6.09 4.15
CA MET A 93 0.41 5.93 5.60
C MET A 93 0.83 7.21 6.32
N GLU A 94 1.66 8.06 5.71
CA GLU A 94 1.98 9.40 6.22
C GLU A 94 0.73 10.31 6.20
N ASP A 95 -0.07 10.25 5.12
CA ASP A 95 -1.32 10.99 5.04
C ASP A 95 -2.34 10.49 6.08
N VAL A 96 -2.47 9.19 6.25
CA VAL A 96 -3.31 8.57 7.31
C VAL A 96 -2.87 9.05 8.69
N GLN A 97 -1.58 9.03 9.01
CA GLN A 97 -1.06 9.54 10.29
C GLN A 97 -1.48 10.97 10.53
N LYS A 98 -1.32 11.82 9.52
CA LYS A 98 -1.66 13.24 9.59
C LYS A 98 -3.17 13.47 9.77
N ARG A 99 -4.01 12.84 8.94
CA ARG A 99 -5.47 13.00 8.99
C ARG A 99 -6.09 12.44 10.26
N GLN A 100 -5.61 11.28 10.71
CA GLN A 100 -6.15 10.59 11.86
C GLN A 100 -5.50 11.01 13.19
N ASN A 101 -4.48 11.90 13.13
CA ASN A 101 -3.70 12.34 14.28
C ASN A 101 -3.17 11.15 15.12
N VAL A 102 -2.61 10.16 14.43
CA VAL A 102 -1.98 8.98 15.02
C VAL A 102 -0.49 8.98 14.73
N ARG A 103 0.29 8.36 15.61
CA ARG A 103 1.71 8.15 15.42
C ARG A 103 1.98 6.67 15.15
N LEU A 104 2.70 6.40 14.06
CA LEU A 104 3.12 5.06 13.66
C LEU A 104 4.64 5.05 13.45
N LEU A 105 5.26 3.89 13.59
CA LEU A 105 6.67 3.71 13.32
C LEU A 105 6.85 2.97 11.99
N HIS A 106 7.42 3.64 11.01
CA HIS A 106 7.66 3.07 9.68
C HIS A 106 8.85 2.11 9.68
N VAL A 107 8.65 0.92 9.12
CA VAL A 107 9.68 -0.11 8.88
C VAL A 107 9.79 -0.35 7.37
N PRO A 108 10.85 0.18 6.71
CA PRO A 108 11.02 0.03 5.26
C PRO A 108 11.61 -1.34 4.91
N TYR A 109 11.01 -2.01 3.92
CA TYR A 109 11.46 -3.28 3.37
C TYR A 109 11.97 -3.15 1.94
N LYS A 110 12.90 -4.00 1.53
CA LYS A 110 13.42 -4.03 0.15
C LYS A 110 12.45 -4.66 -0.86
N GLY A 111 11.39 -5.32 -0.38
CA GLY A 111 10.39 -5.99 -1.22
C GLY A 111 9.27 -6.63 -0.39
N ASN A 112 8.26 -7.18 -1.08
CA ASN A 112 7.10 -7.78 -0.42
C ASN A 112 7.44 -9.07 0.36
N ALA A 113 8.35 -9.90 -0.13
CA ALA A 113 8.65 -11.19 0.50
C ALA A 113 9.15 -11.03 1.95
N PRO A 114 10.19 -10.24 2.25
CA PRO A 114 10.63 -10.03 3.62
C PRO A 114 9.57 -9.32 4.49
N LEU A 115 8.80 -8.39 3.94
CA LEU A 115 7.70 -7.73 4.66
C LEU A 115 6.64 -8.75 5.11
N VAL A 116 6.20 -9.62 4.21
CA VAL A 116 5.19 -10.65 4.50
C VAL A 116 5.70 -11.68 5.50
N GLN A 117 6.97 -12.06 5.40
CA GLN A 117 7.61 -12.95 6.36
C GLN A 117 7.62 -12.36 7.77
N ASP A 118 8.04 -11.11 7.91
CA ASP A 118 8.11 -10.41 9.20
C ASP A 118 6.74 -10.12 9.78
N LEU A 119 5.75 -9.83 8.93
CA LEU A 119 4.36 -9.68 9.35
C LEU A 119 3.80 -11.00 9.92
N GLY A 120 4.03 -12.13 9.22
CA GLY A 120 3.65 -13.46 9.69
C GLY A 120 4.42 -13.91 10.93
N GLY A 121 5.64 -13.43 11.12
CA GLY A 121 6.49 -13.65 12.30
C GLY A 121 6.24 -12.68 13.46
N GLY A 122 5.35 -11.68 13.29
CA GLY A 122 5.00 -10.71 14.33
C GLY A 122 6.06 -9.63 14.59
N GLN A 123 7.03 -9.45 13.68
CA GLN A 123 8.09 -8.44 13.79
C GLN A 123 7.60 -7.02 13.44
N VAL A 124 6.51 -6.94 12.69
CA VAL A 124 5.80 -5.69 12.34
C VAL A 124 4.31 -5.87 12.62
N ASP A 125 3.64 -4.83 13.11
CA ASP A 125 2.25 -4.94 13.55
C ASP A 125 1.29 -5.06 12.37
N PHE A 126 1.47 -4.23 11.33
CA PHE A 126 0.62 -4.25 10.14
C PHE A 126 1.35 -3.71 8.90
N ALA A 127 0.71 -3.84 7.75
CA ALA A 127 1.19 -3.30 6.49
C ALA A 127 0.01 -2.90 5.58
N LEU A 128 0.26 -1.94 4.68
CA LEU A 128 -0.58 -1.67 3.53
C LEU A 128 0.13 -2.22 2.29
N ILE A 129 -0.46 -3.21 1.64
CA ILE A 129 0.16 -3.89 0.48
C ILE A 129 -0.88 -4.23 -0.58
N VAL A 130 -0.43 -4.56 -1.80
CA VAL A 130 -1.32 -5.09 -2.83
C VAL A 130 -1.76 -6.50 -2.47
N PHE A 131 -3.07 -6.74 -2.54
CA PHE A 131 -3.63 -8.08 -2.37
C PHE A 131 -3.12 -9.03 -3.45
N ASN A 132 -2.83 -10.26 -3.04
CA ASN A 132 -2.54 -11.37 -3.93
C ASN A 132 -3.06 -12.69 -3.32
N PRO A 133 -3.25 -13.75 -4.12
CA PRO A 133 -3.80 -15.01 -3.64
C PRO A 133 -2.99 -15.66 -2.50
N ALA A 134 -1.66 -15.52 -2.50
CA ALA A 134 -0.81 -16.05 -1.42
C ALA A 134 -1.12 -15.38 -0.07
N MET A 135 -1.41 -14.07 -0.07
CA MET A 135 -1.84 -13.34 1.12
C MET A 135 -3.20 -13.84 1.62
N GLY A 136 -4.13 -14.11 0.69
CA GLY A 136 -5.42 -14.72 1.03
C GLY A 136 -5.28 -16.09 1.67
N ALA A 137 -4.36 -16.92 1.18
CA ALA A 137 -4.03 -18.22 1.77
C ALA A 137 -3.47 -18.09 3.19
N MET A 138 -2.50 -17.20 3.40
CA MET A 138 -1.94 -16.93 4.73
C MET A 138 -2.99 -16.46 5.74
N ALA A 139 -3.96 -15.66 5.29
CA ALA A 139 -5.06 -15.21 6.14
C ALA A 139 -5.99 -16.39 6.52
N LYS A 140 -6.32 -17.26 5.57
CA LYS A 140 -7.10 -18.48 5.82
C LYS A 140 -6.39 -19.44 6.79
N GLU A 141 -5.07 -19.52 6.71
CA GLU A 141 -4.22 -20.31 7.63
C GLU A 141 -4.07 -19.64 9.02
N GLY A 142 -4.65 -18.47 9.24
CA GLY A 142 -4.54 -17.74 10.50
C GLY A 142 -3.15 -17.19 10.81
N ARG A 143 -2.30 -17.02 9.80
CA ARG A 143 -0.94 -16.46 9.93
C ARG A 143 -0.92 -14.95 9.96
N VAL A 144 -1.89 -14.32 9.29
CA VAL A 144 -2.12 -12.89 9.25
C VAL A 144 -3.62 -12.61 9.27
N LYS A 145 -4.00 -11.34 9.51
CA LYS A 145 -5.39 -10.87 9.43
C LYS A 145 -5.53 -9.86 8.29
N LEU A 146 -6.54 -10.02 7.44
CA LEU A 146 -6.96 -8.98 6.50
C LEU A 146 -7.98 -8.09 7.21
N LEU A 147 -7.69 -6.80 7.36
CA LEU A 147 -8.53 -5.87 8.12
C LEU A 147 -9.52 -5.09 7.25
N GLY A 148 -9.14 -4.82 6.03
CA GLY A 148 -9.94 -4.05 5.09
C GLY A 148 -9.16 -3.72 3.82
N GLN A 149 -9.87 -3.26 2.81
CA GLN A 149 -9.29 -2.79 1.55
C GLN A 149 -9.34 -1.27 1.45
N LEU A 150 -8.29 -0.66 0.92
CA LEU A 150 -8.21 0.78 0.70
C LEU A 150 -8.93 1.14 -0.60
N ASN A 151 -10.22 1.20 -0.55
CA ASN A 151 -11.09 1.55 -1.66
C ASN A 151 -12.37 2.24 -1.15
N PRO A 152 -13.02 3.12 -1.94
CA PRO A 152 -14.33 3.67 -1.60
C PRO A 152 -15.43 2.60 -1.57
N LYS A 153 -15.32 1.58 -2.44
CA LYS A 153 -16.25 0.45 -2.56
C LYS A 153 -15.46 -0.85 -2.64
N ARG A 154 -16.10 -1.96 -2.28
CA ARG A 154 -15.45 -3.28 -2.33
C ARG A 154 -15.03 -3.66 -3.74
N ALA A 155 -13.78 -4.09 -3.87
CA ALA A 155 -13.27 -4.69 -5.10
C ALA A 155 -13.70 -6.15 -5.20
N GLU A 156 -13.96 -6.62 -6.43
CA GLU A 156 -14.47 -7.98 -6.68
C GLU A 156 -13.53 -9.08 -6.19
N GLU A 157 -12.20 -8.83 -6.30
CA GLU A 157 -11.18 -9.81 -5.90
C GLU A 157 -11.18 -10.10 -4.38
N VAL A 158 -11.72 -9.16 -3.59
CA VAL A 158 -11.78 -9.23 -2.11
C VAL A 158 -13.13 -8.71 -1.59
N LYS A 159 -14.20 -9.07 -2.26
CA LYS A 159 -15.57 -8.60 -1.97
C LYS A 159 -16.03 -8.83 -0.53
N ASP A 160 -15.49 -9.87 0.12
CA ASP A 160 -15.82 -10.21 1.50
C ASP A 160 -15.07 -9.33 2.52
N LEU A 161 -14.07 -8.56 2.05
CA LEU A 161 -13.29 -7.67 2.88
C LEU A 161 -13.89 -6.26 2.86
N PRO A 162 -14.19 -5.65 4.03
CA PRO A 162 -14.75 -4.30 4.08
C PRO A 162 -13.86 -3.28 3.37
N ALA A 163 -14.48 -2.34 2.66
CA ALA A 163 -13.77 -1.20 2.09
C ALA A 163 -13.66 -0.05 3.11
N THR A 164 -12.57 0.72 3.06
CA THR A 164 -12.39 1.89 3.95
C THR A 164 -13.51 2.92 3.78
N GLY A 165 -14.08 3.04 2.59
CA GLY A 165 -15.25 3.89 2.35
C GLY A 165 -16.53 3.47 3.09
N GLU A 166 -16.60 2.25 3.64
CA GLU A 166 -17.69 1.76 4.49
C GLU A 166 -17.42 2.02 5.99
N GLY A 167 -16.18 2.35 6.35
CA GLY A 167 -15.74 2.60 7.72
C GLY A 167 -16.03 4.02 8.20
N GLN A 168 -15.55 4.34 9.40
CA GLN A 168 -15.71 5.65 10.03
C GLN A 168 -14.42 6.51 9.90
N GLU A 169 -13.25 5.86 9.93
CA GLU A 169 -11.96 6.51 10.13
C GLU A 169 -11.27 6.94 8.82
N LEU A 170 -11.38 6.16 7.76
CA LEU A 170 -10.73 6.40 6.47
C LEU A 170 -11.75 6.48 5.32
N LYS A 171 -12.86 7.14 5.58
CA LYS A 171 -13.97 7.22 4.63
C LYS A 171 -13.71 8.16 3.45
N ASP A 172 -12.89 9.22 3.65
CA ASP A 172 -12.59 10.28 2.68
C ASP A 172 -11.14 10.26 2.23
#